data_03e41d559a772410649f78cb2e57485c
#
_entry.id   03e41d559a772410649f78cb2e57485c
#
_cell.length_a   1.000
_cell.length_b   1.000
_cell.length_c   1.000
_cell.angle_alpha   90.00
_cell.angle_beta   90.00
_cell.angle_gamma   90.00
#
_symmetry.space_group_name_H-M   'P 1'
#
loop_
_entity.id
_entity.type
_entity.pdbx_description
1 polymer ?
#
loop_
_entity_poly.entity_id
_entity_poly.type
_entity_poly.pdbx_seq_one_letter_code
_entity_poly.pdbx_strand_id
1 'polypeptide(L)'
;MKTGNKQHGLPALLKEIGACRNCEATLPFAPKPVLRARESARLLIVGQAPGTRVHETGIPWNDPSGDRLRRWLAVDREFFYDENRVAIVPMGFCYPGKGKSGDLPPRPECAQLWRQRLLVCLPNIELTLLIGQYAQQYHLPGAGKSVTEVVQRWQELLPACFPAPHPSPRNQLWLRRNDWF
;
A
#
# COMPACT_ATOMS: atom_id res chain seq x y z
N MET A 1 15.07 23.09 27.39
CA MET A 1 15.62 23.05 26.02
C MET A 1 14.65 22.25 25.15
N LYS A 2 13.89 22.92 24.29
CA LYS A 2 12.99 22.28 23.35
C LYS A 2 13.81 21.87 22.14
N THR A 3 14.15 20.59 22.01
CA THR A 3 14.73 20.04 20.77
C THR A 3 13.65 20.09 19.70
N GLY A 4 13.75 21.10 18.85
CA GLY A 4 12.88 21.25 17.68
C GLY A 4 13.09 20.09 16.74
N ASN A 5 12.13 19.16 16.74
CA ASN A 5 12.02 18.12 15.73
C ASN A 5 11.74 18.84 14.39
N LYS A 6 12.77 19.07 13.58
CA LYS A 6 12.61 19.55 12.20
C LYS A 6 11.80 18.46 11.46
N GLN A 7 10.50 18.62 11.40
CA GLN A 7 9.67 17.84 10.50
C GLN A 7 10.15 18.13 9.08
N HIS A 8 10.94 17.24 8.54
CA HIS A 8 11.33 17.29 7.14
C HIS A 8 10.04 17.07 6.34
N GLY A 9 9.69 18.00 5.44
CA GLY A 9 8.50 17.88 4.61
C GLY A 9 8.51 16.60 3.75
N LEU A 10 7.37 16.22 3.20
CA LEU A 10 7.20 14.99 2.40
C LEU A 10 8.31 14.78 1.34
N PRO A 11 8.76 15.79 0.58
CA PRO A 11 9.83 15.60 -0.42
C PRO A 11 11.15 15.10 0.18
N ALA A 12 11.55 15.63 1.33
CA ALA A 12 12.75 15.18 2.02
C ALA A 12 12.62 13.74 2.55
N LEU A 13 11.44 13.40 3.09
CA LEU A 13 11.12 12.04 3.55
C LEU A 13 11.13 11.03 2.39
N LEU A 14 10.55 11.37 1.24
CA LEU A 14 10.57 10.52 0.05
C LEU A 14 12.00 10.29 -0.47
N LYS A 15 12.85 11.29 -0.43
CA LYS A 15 14.28 11.16 -0.75
C LYS A 15 15.00 10.22 0.21
N GLU A 16 14.73 10.34 1.51
CA GLU A 16 15.29 9.46 2.55
C GLU A 16 14.84 8.01 2.34
N ILE A 17 13.56 7.79 2.05
CA ILE A 17 13.01 6.47 1.72
C ILE A 17 13.66 5.90 0.45
N GLY A 18 13.82 6.71 -0.60
CA GLY A 18 14.47 6.30 -1.84
C GLY A 18 15.91 5.82 -1.65
N ALA A 19 16.61 6.36 -0.66
CA ALA A 19 17.97 5.97 -0.28
C ALA A 19 18.03 4.82 0.74
N CYS A 20 16.90 4.29 1.22
CA CYS A 20 16.86 3.26 2.25
C CYS A 20 17.54 1.96 1.81
N ARG A 21 18.41 1.42 2.68
CA ARG A 21 19.14 0.16 2.51
C ARG A 21 18.92 -0.83 3.66
N ASN A 22 17.97 -0.54 4.55
CA ASN A 22 17.79 -1.30 5.80
C ASN A 22 17.58 -2.81 5.60
N CYS A 23 16.95 -3.22 4.49
CA CYS A 23 16.66 -4.62 4.21
C CYS A 23 17.60 -5.23 3.15
N GLU A 24 18.69 -4.57 2.76
CA GLU A 24 19.56 -4.96 1.63
C GLU A 24 20.07 -6.41 1.75
N ALA A 25 20.47 -6.82 2.94
CA ALA A 25 21.00 -8.18 3.18
C ALA A 25 19.92 -9.29 3.08
N THR A 26 18.64 -8.94 3.07
CA THR A 26 17.52 -9.91 3.12
C THR A 26 16.61 -9.87 1.91
N LEU A 27 16.80 -8.91 1.03
CA LEU A 27 16.06 -8.81 -0.22
C LEU A 27 16.73 -9.61 -1.35
N PRO A 28 15.97 -10.17 -2.32
CA PRO A 28 16.54 -10.92 -3.43
C PRO A 28 17.27 -10.03 -4.46
N PHE A 29 16.99 -8.72 -4.44
CA PHE A 29 17.59 -7.71 -5.31
C PHE A 29 17.96 -6.47 -4.51
N ALA A 30 18.80 -5.61 -5.08
CA ALA A 30 19.11 -4.31 -4.47
C ALA A 30 17.83 -3.55 -4.10
N PRO A 31 17.79 -2.90 -2.93
CA PRO A 31 16.63 -2.14 -2.49
C PRO A 31 16.21 -1.10 -3.54
N LYS A 32 14.93 -1.17 -3.91
CA LYS A 32 14.29 -0.25 -4.85
C LYS A 32 12.91 0.11 -4.31
N PRO A 33 12.82 1.10 -3.42
CA PRO A 33 11.54 1.54 -2.89
C PRO A 33 10.61 2.06 -3.98
N VAL A 34 9.39 1.55 -4.02
CA VAL A 34 8.34 1.96 -4.98
C VAL A 34 7.12 2.43 -4.21
N LEU A 35 6.90 3.73 -4.24
CA LEU A 35 5.74 4.42 -3.67
C LEU A 35 5.52 5.74 -4.42
N ARG A 36 4.34 6.32 -4.28
CA ARG A 36 4.01 7.65 -4.79
C ARG A 36 3.18 8.39 -3.77
N ALA A 37 3.52 9.62 -3.46
CA ALA A 37 2.79 10.41 -2.50
C ALA A 37 3.02 11.91 -2.73
N ARG A 38 1.95 12.68 -2.54
CA ARG A 38 1.95 14.13 -2.49
C ARG A 38 1.03 14.61 -1.37
N GLU A 39 1.34 15.69 -0.70
CA GLU A 39 0.57 16.22 0.43
C GLU A 39 -0.88 16.54 0.06
N SER A 40 -1.15 16.90 -1.20
CA SER A 40 -2.49 17.19 -1.73
C SER A 40 -3.37 15.96 -1.96
N ALA A 41 -2.81 14.74 -1.91
CA ALA A 41 -3.57 13.52 -2.16
C ALA A 41 -4.73 13.36 -1.17
N ARG A 42 -5.88 12.92 -1.68
CA ARG A 42 -7.11 12.67 -0.89
C ARG A 42 -7.43 11.20 -0.73
N LEU A 43 -6.96 10.36 -1.65
CA LEU A 43 -7.07 8.89 -1.58
C LEU A 43 -5.71 8.29 -1.28
N LEU A 44 -5.64 7.45 -0.25
CA LEU A 44 -4.46 6.64 0.06
C LEU A 44 -4.72 5.17 -0.31
N ILE A 45 -3.91 4.60 -1.18
CA ILE A 45 -3.96 3.16 -1.52
C ILE A 45 -2.84 2.44 -0.79
N VAL A 46 -3.21 1.50 0.07
CA VAL A 46 -2.28 0.66 0.84
C VAL A 46 -2.40 -0.78 0.40
N GLY A 47 -1.39 -1.28 -0.30
CA GLY A 47 -1.24 -2.69 -0.67
C GLY A 47 -0.18 -3.41 0.15
N GLN A 48 0.20 -4.62 -0.27
CA GLN A 48 1.20 -5.44 0.42
C GLN A 48 2.63 -4.90 0.21
N ALA A 49 3.18 -5.08 -0.97
CA ALA A 49 4.52 -4.69 -1.40
C ALA A 49 4.59 -4.76 -2.93
N PRO A 50 5.63 -4.16 -3.56
CA PRO A 50 5.90 -4.35 -4.99
C PRO A 50 6.03 -5.83 -5.35
N GLY A 51 5.39 -6.26 -6.44
CA GLY A 51 5.67 -7.54 -7.08
C GLY A 51 6.84 -7.41 -8.06
N THR A 52 7.23 -8.52 -8.72
CA THR A 52 8.36 -8.56 -9.66
C THR A 52 8.27 -7.46 -10.73
N ARG A 53 7.15 -7.38 -11.44
CA ARG A 53 6.95 -6.39 -12.51
C ARG A 53 6.98 -4.94 -12.01
N VAL A 54 6.45 -4.69 -10.81
CA VAL A 54 6.51 -3.37 -10.18
C VAL A 54 7.94 -3.02 -9.79
N HIS A 55 8.70 -3.99 -9.28
CA HIS A 55 10.13 -3.82 -9.00
C HIS A 55 10.92 -3.46 -10.27
N GLU A 56 10.69 -4.17 -11.37
CA GLU A 56 11.35 -3.92 -12.67
C GLU A 56 11.04 -2.51 -13.17
N THR A 57 9.76 -2.15 -13.26
CA THR A 57 9.31 -0.90 -13.87
C THR A 57 9.42 0.33 -12.97
N GLY A 58 9.44 0.13 -11.65
CA GLY A 58 9.35 1.23 -10.67
C GLY A 58 7.99 1.93 -10.63
N ILE A 59 6.97 1.36 -11.25
CA ILE A 59 5.62 1.93 -11.30
C ILE A 59 4.69 1.07 -10.42
N PRO A 60 4.12 1.59 -9.32
CA PRO A 60 3.26 0.83 -8.46
C PRO A 60 1.99 0.37 -9.20
N TRP A 61 1.53 -0.86 -8.90
CA TRP A 61 0.34 -1.43 -9.56
C TRP A 61 0.41 -1.51 -11.10
N ASN A 62 1.62 -1.57 -11.69
CA ASN A 62 1.79 -1.74 -13.13
C ASN A 62 1.80 -3.23 -13.54
N ASP A 63 0.76 -3.94 -13.15
CA ASP A 63 0.59 -5.37 -13.33
C ASP A 63 -0.91 -5.74 -13.48
N PRO A 64 -1.27 -7.01 -13.75
CA PRO A 64 -2.67 -7.43 -13.86
C PRO A 64 -3.51 -7.16 -12.61
N SER A 65 -2.91 -7.11 -11.42
CA SER A 65 -3.61 -6.74 -10.18
C SER A 65 -4.01 -5.25 -10.22
N GLY A 66 -3.11 -4.39 -10.68
CA GLY A 66 -3.38 -2.97 -10.85
C GLY A 66 -4.43 -2.69 -11.93
N ASP A 67 -4.44 -3.47 -13.02
CA ASP A 67 -5.48 -3.35 -14.04
C ASP A 67 -6.87 -3.67 -13.47
N ARG A 68 -6.96 -4.72 -12.63
CA ARG A 68 -8.20 -5.06 -11.93
C ARG A 68 -8.58 -4.01 -10.90
N LEU A 69 -7.63 -3.49 -10.14
CA LEU A 69 -7.89 -2.46 -9.14
C LEU A 69 -8.49 -1.20 -9.77
N ARG A 70 -7.91 -0.71 -10.87
CA ARG A 70 -8.46 0.43 -11.60
C ARG A 70 -9.89 0.19 -12.10
N ARG A 71 -10.18 -1.02 -12.58
CA ARG A 71 -11.56 -1.39 -12.96
C ARG A 71 -12.53 -1.39 -11.78
N TRP A 72 -12.11 -1.91 -10.61
CA TRP A 72 -12.94 -1.87 -9.40
C TRP A 72 -13.23 -0.44 -8.95
N LEU A 73 -12.25 0.46 -9.07
CA LEU A 73 -12.39 1.87 -8.73
C LEU A 73 -13.08 2.69 -9.82
N ALA A 74 -13.35 2.11 -10.99
CA ALA A 74 -13.87 2.80 -12.17
C ALA A 74 -13.05 4.03 -12.58
N VAL A 75 -11.73 3.95 -12.48
CA VAL A 75 -10.80 5.04 -12.83
C VAL A 75 -9.83 4.60 -13.92
N ASP A 76 -9.40 5.56 -14.74
CA ASP A 76 -8.36 5.38 -15.73
C ASP A 76 -6.94 5.43 -15.12
N ARG A 77 -5.94 5.27 -15.97
CA ARG A 77 -4.53 5.32 -15.55
C ARG A 77 -4.10 6.74 -15.18
N GLU A 78 -4.62 7.74 -15.82
CA GLU A 78 -4.28 9.14 -15.58
C GLU A 78 -4.71 9.54 -14.18
N PHE A 79 -5.96 9.31 -13.82
CA PHE A 79 -6.46 9.55 -12.46
C PHE A 79 -5.70 8.73 -11.42
N PHE A 80 -5.49 7.43 -11.69
CA PHE A 80 -4.87 6.51 -10.72
C PHE A 80 -3.43 6.90 -10.36
N TYR A 81 -2.71 7.51 -11.29
CA TYR A 81 -1.31 7.93 -11.09
C TYR A 81 -1.14 9.44 -10.89
N ASP A 82 -2.23 10.19 -10.81
CA ASP A 82 -2.18 11.61 -10.41
C ASP A 82 -1.88 11.70 -8.91
N GLU A 83 -0.63 12.00 -8.57
CA GLU A 83 -0.17 12.10 -7.18
C GLU A 83 -0.86 13.22 -6.40
N ASN A 84 -1.49 14.21 -7.07
CA ASN A 84 -2.29 15.22 -6.39
C ASN A 84 -3.61 14.68 -5.84
N ARG A 85 -4.06 13.53 -6.33
CA ARG A 85 -5.32 12.88 -5.96
C ARG A 85 -5.11 11.58 -5.20
N VAL A 86 -4.11 10.78 -5.63
CA VAL A 86 -3.90 9.41 -5.16
C VAL A 86 -2.48 9.22 -4.65
N ALA A 87 -2.34 8.93 -3.37
CA ALA A 87 -1.10 8.42 -2.79
C ALA A 87 -1.12 6.89 -2.81
N ILE A 88 -0.03 6.28 -3.26
CA ILE A 88 0.15 4.82 -3.31
C ILE A 88 1.33 4.46 -2.41
N VAL A 89 1.02 3.98 -1.20
CA VAL A 89 2.01 3.70 -0.16
C VAL A 89 1.80 2.29 0.39
N PRO A 90 2.43 1.25 -0.21
CA PRO A 90 2.29 -0.14 0.24
C PRO A 90 2.87 -0.36 1.65
N MET A 91 2.59 -1.49 2.27
CA MET A 91 3.13 -1.85 3.59
C MET A 91 4.65 -2.06 3.56
N GLY A 92 5.18 -2.66 2.51
CA GLY A 92 6.61 -2.73 2.21
C GLY A 92 6.92 -2.00 0.90
N PHE A 93 8.01 -1.25 0.84
CA PHE A 93 8.32 -0.43 -0.35
C PHE A 93 9.19 -1.14 -1.37
N CYS A 94 9.87 -2.21 -0.98
CA CYS A 94 10.71 -3.03 -1.86
C CYS A 94 10.07 -4.38 -2.13
N TYR A 95 10.41 -4.98 -3.27
CA TYR A 95 10.00 -6.36 -3.61
C TYR A 95 10.63 -7.34 -2.61
N PRO A 96 9.83 -8.09 -1.83
CA PRO A 96 10.35 -8.96 -0.77
C PRO A 96 10.87 -10.31 -1.28
N GLY A 97 10.61 -10.63 -2.56
CA GLY A 97 10.94 -11.92 -3.14
C GLY A 97 9.74 -12.83 -3.35
N LYS A 98 9.99 -13.96 -4.02
CA LYS A 98 8.99 -14.96 -4.36
C LYS A 98 9.02 -16.11 -3.36
N GLY A 99 7.87 -16.47 -2.82
CA GLY A 99 7.66 -17.65 -1.98
C GLY A 99 7.05 -18.81 -2.78
N LYS A 100 6.70 -19.90 -2.07
CA LYS A 100 6.10 -21.10 -2.68
C LYS A 100 4.74 -20.83 -3.33
N SER A 101 3.92 -19.95 -2.75
CA SER A 101 2.54 -19.69 -3.18
C SER A 101 2.29 -18.24 -3.65
N GLY A 102 3.32 -17.45 -3.86
CA GLY A 102 3.20 -16.04 -4.24
C GLY A 102 4.39 -15.23 -3.78
N ASP A 103 4.25 -13.91 -3.75
CA ASP A 103 5.28 -13.05 -3.21
C ASP A 103 5.34 -13.20 -1.68
N LEU A 104 6.54 -13.05 -1.12
CA LEU A 104 6.75 -13.07 0.31
C LEU A 104 6.02 -11.91 1.01
N PRO A 105 5.78 -12.00 2.33
CA PRO A 105 5.24 -10.90 3.12
C PRO A 105 6.06 -9.62 2.98
N PRO A 106 5.45 -8.44 3.14
CA PRO A 106 6.20 -7.19 3.22
C PRO A 106 7.15 -7.24 4.42
N ARG A 107 8.32 -6.63 4.28
CA ARG A 107 9.28 -6.55 5.39
C ARG A 107 8.68 -5.68 6.51
N PRO A 108 8.51 -6.21 7.74
CA PRO A 108 7.89 -5.48 8.83
C PRO A 108 8.67 -4.22 9.24
N GLU A 109 9.99 -4.24 9.10
CA GLU A 109 10.89 -3.12 9.39
C GLU A 109 10.51 -1.87 8.56
N CYS A 110 10.00 -2.09 7.34
CA CYS A 110 9.62 -0.99 6.45
C CYS A 110 8.47 -0.15 7.04
N ALA A 111 7.42 -0.81 7.53
CA ALA A 111 6.31 -0.12 8.18
C ALA A 111 6.74 0.56 9.49
N GLN A 112 7.58 -0.09 10.30
CA GLN A 112 8.09 0.47 11.56
C GLN A 112 8.89 1.75 11.34
N LEU A 113 9.76 1.79 10.31
CA LEU A 113 10.61 2.93 10.03
C LEU A 113 9.87 4.11 9.40
N TRP A 114 8.92 3.84 8.49
CA TRP A 114 8.46 4.86 7.55
C TRP A 114 6.97 5.20 7.65
N ARG A 115 6.11 4.23 8.01
CA ARG A 115 4.65 4.39 7.89
C ARG A 115 4.13 5.59 8.64
N GLN A 116 4.43 5.72 9.92
CA GLN A 116 3.93 6.81 10.74
C GLN A 116 4.41 8.19 10.25
N ARG A 117 5.68 8.27 9.85
CA ARG A 117 6.28 9.50 9.31
C ARG A 117 5.59 9.94 8.01
N LEU A 118 5.27 8.98 7.13
CA LEU A 118 4.57 9.25 5.88
C LEU A 118 3.12 9.70 6.14
N LEU A 119 2.39 9.03 7.02
CA LEU A 119 0.99 9.37 7.30
C LEU A 119 0.85 10.79 7.86
N VAL A 120 1.80 11.21 8.72
CA VAL A 120 1.83 12.61 9.23
C VAL A 120 2.04 13.62 8.09
N CYS A 121 2.75 13.24 7.02
CA CYS A 121 2.98 14.09 5.84
C CYS A 121 1.84 14.05 4.81
N LEU A 122 0.74 13.34 5.09
CA LEU A 122 -0.41 13.21 4.19
C LEU A 122 -1.70 13.69 4.89
N PRO A 123 -1.79 14.97 5.27
CA PRO A 123 -2.87 15.48 6.13
C PRO A 123 -4.23 15.57 5.41
N ASN A 124 -4.25 15.50 4.08
CA ASN A 124 -5.45 15.70 3.27
C ASN A 124 -6.13 14.38 2.85
N ILE A 125 -5.65 13.23 3.34
CA ILE A 125 -6.28 11.93 3.03
C ILE A 125 -7.67 11.88 3.64
N GLU A 126 -8.67 11.64 2.79
CA GLU A 126 -10.09 11.50 3.18
C GLU A 126 -10.51 10.04 3.22
N LEU A 127 -9.93 9.21 2.34
CA LEU A 127 -10.23 7.78 2.29
C LEU A 127 -8.93 6.97 2.16
N THR A 128 -8.80 5.95 3.00
CA THR A 128 -7.72 4.95 2.89
C THR A 128 -8.28 3.63 2.37
N LEU A 129 -7.84 3.21 1.19
CA LEU A 129 -8.15 1.91 0.60
C LEU A 129 -7.15 0.86 1.09
N LEU A 130 -7.62 -0.11 1.88
CA LEU A 130 -6.80 -1.13 2.55
C LEU A 130 -6.90 -2.47 1.82
N ILE A 131 -5.91 -2.79 0.99
CA ILE A 131 -5.93 -3.93 0.08
C ILE A 131 -5.19 -5.13 0.67
N GLY A 132 -5.96 -6.16 1.02
CA GLY A 132 -5.46 -7.43 1.54
C GLY A 132 -5.05 -7.39 3.01
N GLN A 133 -4.66 -8.57 3.52
CA GLN A 133 -4.51 -8.79 4.96
C GLN A 133 -3.48 -7.88 5.65
N TYR A 134 -2.32 -7.62 5.03
CA TYR A 134 -1.25 -6.85 5.70
C TYR A 134 -1.64 -5.39 5.92
N ALA A 135 -2.32 -4.77 4.94
CA ALA A 135 -2.83 -3.41 5.08
C ALA A 135 -3.94 -3.35 6.13
N GLN A 136 -4.87 -4.30 6.09
CA GLN A 136 -6.00 -4.38 7.03
C GLN A 136 -5.53 -4.63 8.46
N GLN A 137 -4.64 -5.60 8.68
CA GLN A 137 -4.12 -5.90 10.02
C GLN A 137 -3.38 -4.72 10.66
N TYR A 138 -2.64 -3.95 9.88
CA TYR A 138 -1.91 -2.80 10.39
C TYR A 138 -2.83 -1.62 10.71
N HIS A 139 -3.73 -1.28 9.79
CA HIS A 139 -4.57 -0.08 9.91
C HIS A 139 -5.85 -0.29 10.70
N LEU A 140 -6.32 -1.53 10.82
CA LEU A 140 -7.58 -1.90 11.48
C LEU A 140 -7.34 -3.04 12.50
N PRO A 141 -6.49 -2.81 13.51
CA PRO A 141 -6.22 -3.84 14.51
C PRO A 141 -7.52 -4.27 15.22
N GLY A 142 -7.79 -5.58 15.21
CA GLY A 142 -8.99 -6.13 15.85
C GLY A 142 -10.30 -6.05 15.02
N ALA A 143 -10.28 -5.50 13.81
CA ALA A 143 -11.48 -5.40 12.96
C ALA A 143 -12.05 -6.75 12.49
N GLY A 144 -11.24 -7.81 12.47
CA GLY A 144 -11.65 -9.16 12.09
C GLY A 144 -10.47 -10.13 12.06
N LYS A 145 -10.77 -11.43 12.00
CA LYS A 145 -9.76 -12.50 11.96
C LYS A 145 -9.33 -12.85 10.52
N SER A 146 -10.09 -12.44 9.52
CA SER A 146 -9.85 -12.73 8.12
C SER A 146 -10.15 -11.52 7.23
N VAL A 147 -9.57 -11.51 6.03
CA VAL A 147 -9.88 -10.50 5.00
C VAL A 147 -11.39 -10.45 4.72
N THR A 148 -12.05 -11.61 4.66
CA THR A 148 -13.49 -11.70 4.39
C THR A 148 -14.31 -10.97 5.46
N GLU A 149 -14.06 -11.25 6.73
CA GLU A 149 -14.76 -10.58 7.85
C GLU A 149 -14.57 -9.05 7.83
N VAL A 150 -13.32 -8.60 7.60
CA VAL A 150 -13.02 -7.16 7.55
C VAL A 150 -13.72 -6.51 6.35
N VAL A 151 -13.71 -7.16 5.18
CA VAL A 151 -14.35 -6.62 3.98
C VAL A 151 -15.88 -6.58 4.12
N GLN A 152 -16.50 -7.56 4.77
CA GLN A 152 -17.95 -7.54 5.04
C GLN A 152 -18.41 -6.34 5.89
N ARG A 153 -17.51 -5.81 6.73
CA ARG A 153 -17.78 -4.67 7.61
C ARG A 153 -17.41 -3.30 6.99
N TRP A 154 -17.25 -3.23 5.69
CA TRP A 154 -16.79 -2.01 5.02
C TRP A 154 -17.62 -0.76 5.34
N GLN A 155 -18.95 -0.90 5.51
CA GLN A 155 -19.84 0.21 5.82
C GLN A 155 -19.56 0.86 7.18
N GLU A 156 -19.13 0.05 8.16
CA GLU A 156 -18.77 0.54 9.50
C GLU A 156 -17.45 1.33 9.50
N LEU A 157 -16.62 1.12 8.49
CA LEU A 157 -15.28 1.71 8.39
C LEU A 157 -15.25 2.99 7.56
N LEU A 158 -16.30 3.26 6.79
CA LEU A 158 -16.45 4.50 6.04
C LEU A 158 -16.75 5.68 6.98
N PRO A 159 -16.40 6.91 6.59
CA PRO A 159 -15.70 7.31 5.34
C PRO A 159 -14.18 7.16 5.41
N ALA A 160 -13.60 6.81 6.55
CA ALA A 160 -12.15 6.85 6.75
C ALA A 160 -11.39 5.74 6.01
N CYS A 161 -11.95 4.52 6.02
CA CYS A 161 -11.30 3.34 5.45
C CYS A 161 -12.26 2.51 4.59
N PHE A 162 -11.74 1.95 3.50
CA PHE A 162 -12.43 0.94 2.70
C PHE A 162 -11.53 -0.29 2.56
N PRO A 163 -11.88 -1.43 3.19
CA PRO A 163 -11.12 -2.66 3.05
C PRO A 163 -11.52 -3.38 1.76
N ALA A 164 -10.54 -3.92 1.06
CA ALA A 164 -10.75 -4.71 -0.14
C ALA A 164 -9.91 -6.00 -0.12
N PRO A 165 -10.34 -7.09 -0.78
CA PRO A 165 -9.47 -8.23 -1.04
C PRO A 165 -8.36 -7.83 -2.02
N HIS A 166 -7.28 -8.61 -2.06
CA HIS A 166 -6.22 -8.32 -3.03
C HIS A 166 -6.71 -8.63 -4.46
N PRO A 167 -6.55 -7.71 -5.43
CA PRO A 167 -7.05 -7.86 -6.81
C PRO A 167 -6.22 -8.83 -7.67
N SER A 168 -5.32 -9.60 -7.08
CA SER A 168 -4.51 -10.59 -7.81
C SER A 168 -5.37 -11.59 -8.58
N PRO A 169 -4.97 -11.98 -9.81
CA PRO A 169 -5.58 -13.09 -10.51
C PRO A 169 -5.64 -14.39 -9.70
N ARG A 170 -4.72 -14.60 -8.78
CA ARG A 170 -4.70 -15.76 -7.85
C ARG A 170 -5.86 -15.76 -6.87
N ASN A 171 -6.50 -14.61 -6.64
CA ASN A 171 -7.61 -14.47 -5.71
C ASN A 171 -8.99 -14.74 -6.35
N GLN A 172 -8.99 -15.32 -7.57
CA GLN A 172 -10.22 -15.60 -8.32
C GLN A 172 -11.18 -16.53 -7.56
N LEU A 173 -10.63 -17.51 -6.83
CA LEU A 173 -11.46 -18.43 -6.03
C LEU A 173 -12.16 -17.71 -4.88
N TRP A 174 -11.48 -16.76 -4.24
CA TRP A 174 -12.10 -15.94 -3.21
C TRP A 174 -13.26 -15.11 -3.79
N LEU A 175 -13.03 -14.44 -4.93
CA LEU A 175 -14.05 -13.64 -5.62
C LEU A 175 -15.28 -14.46 -6.00
N ARG A 176 -15.09 -15.70 -6.46
CA ARG A 176 -16.21 -16.60 -6.78
C ARG A 176 -17.00 -17.06 -5.55
N ARG A 177 -16.36 -17.17 -4.39
CA ARG A 177 -17.00 -17.58 -3.14
C ARG A 177 -17.64 -16.41 -2.39
N ASN A 178 -17.37 -15.20 -2.80
CA ASN A 178 -17.83 -13.96 -2.18
C ASN A 178 -18.42 -13.04 -3.24
N ASP A 179 -19.49 -13.54 -3.89
CA ASP A 179 -20.21 -12.86 -4.99
C ASP A 179 -20.94 -11.59 -4.56
N TRP A 180 -21.10 -11.41 -3.25
CA TRP A 180 -21.61 -10.20 -2.62
C TRP A 180 -20.64 -9.01 -2.73
N PHE A 181 -19.34 -9.23 -2.99
CA PHE A 181 -18.32 -8.19 -3.17
C PHE A 181 -18.35 -7.64 -4.60
#